data_040285ab3f69cc71ab27612a039ea87a
#
_entry.id   040285ab3f69cc71ab27612a039ea87a
#
_cell.length_a   1.000
_cell.length_b   1.000
_cell.length_c   1.000
_cell.angle_alpha   90.00
_cell.angle_beta   90.00
_cell.angle_gamma   90.00
#
_symmetry.space_group_name_H-M   'P 1'
#
loop_
_entity.id
_entity.type
_entity.pdbx_description
1 polymer ?
#
loop_
_entity_poly.entity_id
_entity_poly.type
_entity_poly.pdbx_seq_one_letter_code
_entity_poly.pdbx_strand_id
1 'polypeptide(L)'
;MENAELLAKITKEIMHDYFQGNPETWFQYLDPRCVFVATGETILSGIENIKHELQSHLKKGRGNILSDEYFHIPLSKKVTVVIAYTISESKEESDLQVVNLISFVWQLKGKEPKIVYEHASYRFYEEDKKNTILPLKTEQSHFQIAKHLLMGNPKKKRLCFLHGNKTIYLDTSMLLYIEGNRHTSLLHCIDNTYTCTQSLQELKEELPDDFYQIHRSYIIHVDYLVSVCCYEAELIGGITIPIPANKYRQVKTDLEKISNKNLKKHKQ
;
A
#
# COMPACT_ATOMS: atom_id res chain seq x y z
N MET A 1 17.81 -8.33 -5.19
CA MET A 1 16.46 -7.98 -5.71
C MET A 1 15.72 -9.23 -6.20
N GLU A 2 16.29 -10.07 -7.07
CA GLU A 2 15.62 -11.30 -7.56
C GLU A 2 15.06 -12.22 -6.47
N ASN A 3 15.79 -12.38 -5.36
CA ASN A 3 15.35 -13.26 -4.27
C ASN A 3 14.10 -12.72 -3.52
N ALA A 4 13.95 -11.41 -3.38
CA ALA A 4 12.82 -10.81 -2.69
C ALA A 4 11.54 -10.84 -3.53
N GLU A 5 11.62 -10.63 -4.85
CA GLU A 5 10.50 -10.81 -5.78
C GLU A 5 10.04 -12.27 -5.82
N LEU A 6 10.98 -13.21 -5.78
CA LEU A 6 10.64 -14.63 -5.69
C LEU A 6 9.86 -14.97 -4.43
N LEU A 7 10.28 -14.41 -3.27
CA LEU A 7 9.56 -14.63 -2.00
C LEU A 7 8.14 -14.05 -2.02
N ALA A 8 7.93 -12.90 -2.67
CA ALA A 8 6.58 -12.37 -2.85
C ALA A 8 5.70 -13.28 -3.72
N LYS A 9 6.26 -13.89 -4.78
CA LYS A 9 5.54 -14.88 -5.61
C LYS A 9 5.19 -16.14 -4.82
N ILE A 10 6.15 -16.68 -4.07
CA ILE A 10 5.90 -17.85 -3.22
C ILE A 10 4.84 -17.53 -2.17
N THR A 11 4.89 -16.33 -1.57
CA THR A 11 3.86 -15.90 -0.61
C THR A 11 2.48 -15.85 -1.25
N LYS A 12 2.39 -15.37 -2.50
CA LYS A 12 1.13 -15.37 -3.26
C LYS A 12 0.60 -16.79 -3.47
N GLU A 13 1.44 -17.73 -3.88
CA GLU A 13 1.07 -19.15 -4.04
C GLU A 13 0.58 -19.75 -2.73
N ILE A 14 1.31 -19.52 -1.62
CA ILE A 14 0.91 -19.94 -0.26
C ILE A 14 -0.48 -19.39 0.07
N MET A 15 -0.73 -18.11 -0.14
CA MET A 15 -2.01 -17.49 0.18
C MET A 15 -3.16 -18.08 -0.65
N HIS A 16 -2.97 -18.27 -1.94
CA HIS A 16 -3.98 -18.89 -2.80
C HIS A 16 -4.30 -20.33 -2.36
N ASP A 17 -3.28 -21.16 -2.10
CA ASP A 17 -3.48 -22.53 -1.60
C ASP A 17 -4.18 -22.54 -0.24
N TYR A 18 -3.76 -21.66 0.67
CA TYR A 18 -4.37 -21.51 1.99
C TYR A 18 -5.87 -21.18 1.88
N PHE A 19 -6.28 -20.26 1.01
CA PHE A 19 -7.68 -19.93 0.81
C PHE A 19 -8.48 -21.08 0.19
N GLN A 20 -7.86 -21.90 -0.64
CA GLN A 20 -8.47 -23.09 -1.21
C GLN A 20 -8.59 -24.28 -0.22
N GLY A 21 -8.06 -24.14 1.00
CA GLY A 21 -8.07 -25.19 2.02
C GLY A 21 -6.91 -26.19 1.89
N ASN A 22 -5.83 -25.80 1.21
CA ASN A 22 -4.61 -26.58 1.06
C ASN A 22 -3.44 -25.91 1.82
N PRO A 23 -3.34 -26.08 3.16
CA PRO A 23 -2.32 -25.43 3.96
C PRO A 23 -0.93 -26.07 3.86
N GLU A 24 -0.78 -27.18 3.15
CA GLU A 24 0.48 -27.93 3.10
C GLU A 24 1.61 -27.13 2.47
N THR A 25 1.31 -26.33 1.43
CA THR A 25 2.27 -25.42 0.82
C THR A 25 2.82 -24.40 1.83
N TRP A 26 1.95 -23.85 2.67
CA TRP A 26 2.36 -22.95 3.75
C TRP A 26 3.23 -23.64 4.78
N PHE A 27 2.82 -24.82 5.27
CA PHE A 27 3.54 -25.58 6.29
C PHE A 27 4.97 -25.95 5.87
N GLN A 28 5.22 -26.20 4.58
CA GLN A 28 6.55 -26.53 4.06
C GLN A 28 7.56 -25.39 4.27
N TYR A 29 7.08 -24.14 4.24
CA TYR A 29 7.94 -22.97 4.40
C TYR A 29 8.09 -22.49 5.84
N LEU A 30 7.29 -22.98 6.78
CA LEU A 30 7.45 -22.60 8.19
C LEU A 30 8.79 -23.09 8.76
N ASP A 31 9.45 -22.21 9.51
CA ASP A 31 10.59 -22.60 10.34
C ASP A 31 10.08 -23.46 11.52
N PRO A 32 10.82 -24.46 11.98
CA PRO A 32 10.44 -25.23 13.17
C PRO A 32 10.12 -24.37 14.40
N ARG A 33 10.69 -23.16 14.49
CA ARG A 33 10.47 -22.21 15.59
C ARG A 33 9.66 -20.99 15.14
N CYS A 34 8.90 -21.11 14.06
CA CYS A 34 8.06 -20.01 13.57
C CYS A 34 7.10 -19.52 14.65
N VAL A 35 6.92 -18.21 14.73
CA VAL A 35 5.91 -17.57 15.57
C VAL A 35 4.79 -17.07 14.67
N PHE A 36 3.58 -17.51 14.96
CA PHE A 36 2.37 -17.07 14.30
C PHE A 36 1.50 -16.24 15.27
N VAL A 37 1.10 -15.07 14.83
CA VAL A 37 0.22 -14.16 15.57
C VAL A 37 -1.01 -13.88 14.73
N ALA A 38 -2.18 -14.02 15.31
CA ALA A 38 -3.44 -13.70 14.63
C ALA A 38 -4.32 -12.77 15.47
N THR A 39 -5.30 -12.18 14.83
CA THR A 39 -6.34 -11.35 15.48
C THR A 39 -6.99 -12.16 16.61
N GLY A 40 -7.32 -11.48 17.74
CA GLY A 40 -7.93 -12.13 18.90
C GLY A 40 -6.93 -12.73 19.88
N GLU A 41 -5.71 -12.16 19.96
CA GLU A 41 -4.66 -12.55 20.90
C GLU A 41 -4.09 -13.97 20.70
N THR A 42 -4.34 -14.59 19.54
CA THR A 42 -3.78 -15.90 19.23
C THR A 42 -2.29 -15.78 18.94
N ILE A 43 -1.46 -16.40 19.77
CA ILE A 43 -0.01 -16.51 19.58
C ILE A 43 0.38 -17.98 19.64
N LEU A 44 0.90 -18.51 18.53
CA LEU A 44 1.38 -19.88 18.43
C LEU A 44 2.88 -19.89 18.14
N SER A 45 3.62 -20.77 18.76
CA SER A 45 5.06 -20.93 18.54
C SER A 45 5.39 -22.36 18.20
N GLY A 46 6.18 -22.52 17.15
CA GLY A 46 6.60 -23.81 16.62
C GLY A 46 5.60 -24.44 15.66
N ILE A 47 6.15 -25.02 14.58
CA ILE A 47 5.36 -25.57 13.47
C ILE A 47 4.35 -26.65 13.93
N GLU A 48 4.70 -27.48 14.91
CA GLU A 48 3.81 -28.55 15.39
C GLU A 48 2.57 -27.98 16.09
N ASN A 49 2.74 -26.93 16.91
CA ASN A 49 1.61 -26.25 17.56
C ASN A 49 0.75 -25.54 16.53
N ILE A 50 1.36 -24.86 15.55
CA ILE A 50 0.64 -24.17 14.46
C ILE A 50 -0.21 -25.18 13.68
N LYS A 51 0.36 -26.33 13.31
CA LYS A 51 -0.37 -27.40 12.63
C LYS A 51 -1.51 -27.94 13.46
N HIS A 52 -1.24 -28.27 14.73
CA HIS A 52 -2.24 -28.84 15.64
C HIS A 52 -3.47 -27.93 15.76
N GLU A 53 -3.24 -26.65 16.02
CA GLU A 53 -4.33 -25.68 16.26
C GLU A 53 -5.08 -25.28 14.99
N LEU A 54 -4.37 -25.12 13.87
CA LEU A 54 -4.96 -24.49 12.67
C LEU A 54 -5.38 -25.49 11.58
N GLN A 55 -4.79 -26.67 11.50
CA GLN A 55 -4.99 -27.58 10.37
C GLN A 55 -6.47 -27.95 10.13
N SER A 56 -7.26 -28.19 11.18
CA SER A 56 -8.67 -28.53 11.05
C SER A 56 -9.52 -27.39 10.51
N HIS A 57 -9.18 -26.15 10.86
CA HIS A 57 -9.87 -24.95 10.40
C HIS A 57 -9.48 -24.59 8.96
N LEU A 58 -8.21 -24.79 8.61
CA LEU A 58 -7.68 -24.42 7.31
C LEU A 58 -8.15 -25.33 6.19
N LYS A 59 -8.32 -26.63 6.43
CA LYS A 59 -8.84 -27.59 5.44
C LYS A 59 -10.22 -27.28 4.91
N LYS A 60 -11.01 -26.48 5.62
CA LYS A 60 -12.33 -26.01 5.14
C LYS A 60 -12.22 -24.95 4.04
N GLY A 61 -11.06 -24.33 3.87
CA GLY A 61 -10.84 -23.17 3.02
C GLY A 61 -11.54 -21.90 3.59
N ARG A 62 -11.16 -20.74 3.09
CA ARG A 62 -11.68 -19.46 3.60
C ARG A 62 -12.54 -18.67 2.61
N GLY A 63 -12.70 -19.18 1.38
CA GLY A 63 -13.46 -18.53 0.32
C GLY A 63 -12.57 -18.14 -0.87
N ASN A 64 -13.09 -17.31 -1.74
CA ASN A 64 -12.39 -16.89 -2.94
C ASN A 64 -11.68 -15.55 -2.71
N ILE A 65 -10.43 -15.45 -3.17
CA ILE A 65 -9.74 -14.16 -3.23
C ILE A 65 -10.30 -13.36 -4.39
N LEU A 66 -10.88 -12.20 -4.10
CA LEU A 66 -11.42 -11.24 -5.09
C LEU A 66 -10.33 -10.32 -5.63
N SER A 67 -9.42 -9.92 -4.75
CA SER A 67 -8.29 -9.04 -5.08
C SER A 67 -7.13 -9.33 -4.16
N ASP A 68 -5.92 -9.31 -4.69
CA ASP A 68 -4.71 -9.49 -3.89
C ASP A 68 -3.58 -8.57 -4.36
N GLU A 69 -2.76 -8.15 -3.43
CA GLU A 69 -1.56 -7.37 -3.67
C GLU A 69 -0.46 -7.78 -2.70
N TYR A 70 0.77 -7.86 -3.20
CA TYR A 70 1.94 -8.28 -2.43
C TYR A 70 3.06 -7.30 -2.63
N PHE A 71 3.71 -6.89 -1.56
CA PHE A 71 4.97 -6.16 -1.67
C PHE A 71 6.01 -6.70 -0.69
N HIS A 72 7.28 -6.50 -0.99
CA HIS A 72 8.37 -7.03 -0.23
C HIS A 72 9.34 -5.92 0.20
N ILE A 73 9.93 -6.10 1.39
CA ILE A 73 10.89 -5.18 2.00
C ILE A 73 12.13 -6.00 2.35
N PRO A 74 13.21 -5.92 1.56
CA PRO A 74 14.46 -6.58 1.91
C PRO A 74 15.13 -5.83 3.07
N LEU A 75 15.17 -6.45 4.25
CA LEU A 75 15.83 -5.87 5.44
C LEU A 75 17.33 -6.16 5.43
N SER A 76 17.74 -7.29 4.84
CA SER A 76 19.13 -7.69 4.69
C SER A 76 19.27 -8.69 3.54
N LYS A 77 20.50 -9.16 3.26
CA LYS A 77 20.74 -10.26 2.29
C LYS A 77 20.04 -11.57 2.65
N LYS A 78 19.64 -11.75 3.92
CA LYS A 78 19.06 -13.00 4.43
C LYS A 78 17.63 -12.85 4.96
N VAL A 79 17.14 -11.62 5.10
CA VAL A 79 15.82 -11.36 5.70
C VAL A 79 15.00 -10.45 4.80
N THR A 80 13.80 -10.88 4.48
CA THR A 80 12.83 -10.11 3.69
C THR A 80 11.48 -10.18 4.41
N VAL A 81 10.81 -9.05 4.51
CA VAL A 81 9.39 -8.98 4.90
C VAL A 81 8.56 -8.96 3.63
N VAL A 82 7.56 -9.84 3.55
CA VAL A 82 6.53 -9.78 2.51
C VAL A 82 5.21 -9.45 3.18
N ILE A 83 4.52 -8.45 2.66
CA ILE A 83 3.20 -8.05 3.14
C ILE A 83 2.19 -8.39 2.06
N ALA A 84 1.16 -9.15 2.44
CA ALA A 84 0.04 -9.53 1.61
C ALA A 84 -1.20 -8.72 2.05
N TYR A 85 -1.84 -8.09 1.10
CA TYR A 85 -3.15 -7.48 1.24
C TYR A 85 -4.13 -8.24 0.35
N THR A 86 -5.17 -8.83 0.95
CA THR A 86 -6.15 -9.58 0.17
C THR A 86 -7.57 -9.18 0.56
N ILE A 87 -8.45 -9.15 -0.43
CA ILE A 87 -9.89 -9.05 -0.25
C ILE A 87 -10.47 -10.38 -0.70
N SER A 88 -11.26 -11.01 0.16
CA SER A 88 -11.89 -12.29 -0.13
C SER A 88 -13.36 -12.29 0.22
N GLU A 89 -14.12 -13.16 -0.41
CA GLU A 89 -15.48 -13.49 0.00
C GLU A 89 -15.42 -14.50 1.15
N SER A 90 -16.30 -14.35 2.15
CA SER A 90 -16.48 -15.38 3.17
C SER A 90 -17.12 -16.63 2.55
N LYS A 91 -16.65 -17.81 2.95
CA LYS A 91 -17.26 -19.07 2.52
C LYS A 91 -18.55 -19.40 3.28
N GLU A 92 -18.71 -18.83 4.46
CA GLU A 92 -19.86 -19.08 5.34
C GLU A 92 -21.02 -18.12 5.08
N GLU A 93 -20.72 -16.87 4.65
CA GLU A 93 -21.70 -15.84 4.35
C GLU A 93 -21.31 -15.14 3.04
N SER A 94 -22.12 -15.35 1.98
CA SER A 94 -21.85 -14.87 0.63
C SER A 94 -21.79 -13.34 0.49
N ASP A 95 -22.38 -12.61 1.43
CA ASP A 95 -22.47 -11.15 1.41
C ASP A 95 -21.37 -10.50 2.29
N LEU A 96 -20.51 -11.32 2.92
CA LEU A 96 -19.46 -10.86 3.80
C LEU A 96 -18.10 -10.87 3.10
N GLN A 97 -17.50 -9.70 2.98
CA GLN A 97 -16.12 -9.56 2.50
C GLN A 97 -15.15 -9.48 3.67
N VAL A 98 -13.99 -10.07 3.48
CA VAL A 98 -12.90 -10.10 4.46
C VAL A 98 -11.68 -9.43 3.87
N VAL A 99 -11.20 -8.38 4.53
CA VAL A 99 -9.89 -7.78 4.22
C VAL A 99 -8.87 -8.39 5.14
N ASN A 100 -7.82 -8.96 4.55
CA ASN A 100 -6.70 -9.53 5.28
C ASN A 100 -5.45 -8.70 5.01
N LEU A 101 -4.71 -8.39 6.07
CA LEU A 101 -3.37 -7.83 6.03
C LEU A 101 -2.44 -8.78 6.76
N ILE A 102 -1.54 -9.43 6.03
CA ILE A 102 -0.67 -10.45 6.56
C ILE A 102 0.78 -10.10 6.28
N SER A 103 1.60 -10.16 7.31
CA SER A 103 3.03 -9.90 7.24
C SER A 103 3.82 -11.18 7.47
N PHE A 104 4.66 -11.55 6.51
CA PHE A 104 5.56 -12.69 6.55
C PHE A 104 7.01 -12.23 6.70
N VAL A 105 7.71 -12.69 7.72
CA VAL A 105 9.15 -12.51 7.83
C VAL A 105 9.86 -13.76 7.32
N TRP A 106 10.43 -13.62 6.14
CA TRP A 106 11.23 -14.65 5.50
C TRP A 106 12.69 -14.54 5.90
N GLN A 107 13.30 -15.66 6.26
CA GLN A 107 14.72 -15.78 6.53
C GLN A 107 15.36 -16.87 5.68
N LEU A 108 16.44 -16.53 4.99
CA LEU A 108 17.24 -17.52 4.25
C LEU A 108 18.13 -18.32 5.22
N LYS A 109 17.83 -19.60 5.36
CA LYS A 109 18.61 -20.56 6.16
C LYS A 109 19.44 -21.45 5.24
N GLY A 110 20.73 -21.13 5.12
CA GLY A 110 21.56 -21.72 4.07
C GLY A 110 21.08 -21.24 2.69
N LYS A 111 20.50 -22.15 1.90
CA LYS A 111 19.89 -21.85 0.60
C LYS A 111 18.36 -21.90 0.61
N GLU A 112 17.75 -22.30 1.73
CA GLU A 112 16.32 -22.49 1.85
C GLU A 112 15.65 -21.29 2.51
N PRO A 113 14.63 -20.68 1.89
CA PRO A 113 13.82 -19.66 2.53
C PRO A 113 12.82 -20.31 3.51
N LYS A 114 12.73 -19.74 4.71
CA LYS A 114 11.78 -20.16 5.76
C LYS A 114 11.05 -18.94 6.33
N ILE A 115 9.77 -19.11 6.65
CA ILE A 115 8.96 -18.14 7.37
C ILE A 115 9.27 -18.32 8.86
N VAL A 116 9.85 -17.29 9.48
CA VAL A 116 10.22 -17.30 10.91
C VAL A 116 9.20 -16.58 11.78
N TYR A 117 8.40 -15.71 11.17
CA TYR A 117 7.33 -14.99 11.84
C TYR A 117 6.22 -14.66 10.83
N GLU A 118 4.98 -14.75 11.29
CA GLU A 118 3.80 -14.36 10.54
C GLU A 118 2.83 -13.62 11.47
N HIS A 119 2.29 -12.51 10.98
CA HIS A 119 1.20 -11.81 11.65
C HIS A 119 0.04 -11.63 10.69
N ALA A 120 -1.09 -12.20 11.04
CA ALA A 120 -2.33 -12.12 10.27
C ALA A 120 -3.36 -11.27 11.01
N SER A 121 -3.81 -10.19 10.39
CA SER A 121 -4.97 -9.43 10.84
C SER A 121 -6.05 -9.43 9.77
N TYR A 122 -7.30 -9.45 10.18
CA TYR A 122 -8.44 -9.44 9.28
C TYR A 122 -9.58 -8.60 9.84
N ARG A 123 -10.39 -8.06 8.92
CA ARG A 123 -11.61 -7.32 9.23
C ARG A 123 -12.72 -7.75 8.30
N PHE A 124 -13.91 -7.91 8.86
CA PHE A 124 -15.13 -8.22 8.13
C PHE A 124 -15.83 -6.95 7.69
N TYR A 125 -16.40 -6.97 6.47
CA TYR A 125 -17.28 -5.94 5.93
C TYR A 125 -18.54 -6.57 5.41
N GLU A 126 -19.68 -6.09 5.88
CA GLU A 126 -20.97 -6.40 5.28
C GLU A 126 -21.18 -5.50 4.07
N GLU A 127 -21.65 -6.10 2.98
CA GLU A 127 -22.05 -5.36 1.78
C GLU A 127 -23.37 -4.64 2.06
N ASP A 128 -23.30 -3.41 2.57
CA ASP A 128 -24.49 -2.58 2.73
C ASP A 128 -24.95 -2.11 1.36
N LYS A 129 -26.01 -2.73 0.81
CA LYS A 129 -26.56 -2.55 -0.54
C LYS A 129 -26.92 -1.11 -0.91
N LYS A 130 -26.84 -0.17 0.02
CA LYS A 130 -27.19 1.24 -0.17
C LYS A 130 -26.01 2.23 -0.08
N ASN A 131 -24.87 1.84 0.48
CA ASN A 131 -23.74 2.73 0.70
C ASN A 131 -22.37 2.05 0.55
N THR A 132 -22.20 1.22 -0.46
CA THR A 132 -20.94 0.51 -0.75
C THR A 132 -19.87 1.45 -1.27
N ILE A 133 -19.51 2.43 -0.49
CA ILE A 133 -18.34 3.27 -0.78
C ILE A 133 -17.68 3.54 0.56
N LEU A 134 -16.52 2.91 0.79
CA LEU A 134 -15.45 3.59 1.51
C LEU A 134 -14.57 2.79 2.50
N PRO A 135 -14.97 1.80 3.31
CA PRO A 135 -13.95 1.16 4.16
C PRO A 135 -12.86 0.47 3.32
N LEU A 136 -13.26 -0.29 2.29
CA LEU A 136 -12.32 -1.02 1.42
C LEU A 136 -11.40 -0.08 0.63
N LYS A 137 -11.93 1.00 0.05
CA LYS A 137 -11.11 2.00 -0.67
C LYS A 137 -10.13 2.70 0.27
N THR A 138 -10.56 3.04 1.49
CA THR A 138 -9.70 3.70 2.48
C THR A 138 -8.58 2.78 2.96
N GLU A 139 -8.87 1.50 3.24
CA GLU A 139 -7.83 0.56 3.69
C GLU A 139 -6.86 0.18 2.57
N GLN A 140 -7.36 -0.03 1.36
CA GLN A 140 -6.50 -0.22 0.19
C GLN A 140 -5.60 1.00 -0.03
N SER A 141 -6.11 2.19 0.21
CA SER A 141 -5.32 3.43 0.13
C SER A 141 -4.24 3.48 1.20
N HIS A 142 -4.54 3.10 2.44
CA HIS A 142 -3.54 3.02 3.51
C HIS A 142 -2.45 1.99 3.19
N PHE A 143 -2.83 0.86 2.60
CA PHE A 143 -1.87 -0.14 2.13
C PHE A 143 -0.97 0.40 1.03
N GLN A 144 -1.52 1.08 0.02
CA GLN A 144 -0.75 1.73 -1.05
C GLN A 144 0.18 2.81 -0.51
N ILE A 145 -0.28 3.62 0.45
CA ILE A 145 0.53 4.61 1.14
C ILE A 145 1.69 3.94 1.89
N ALA A 146 1.41 2.91 2.69
CA ALA A 146 2.43 2.17 3.42
C ALA A 146 3.45 1.54 2.46
N LYS A 147 2.98 0.92 1.38
CA LYS A 147 3.83 0.38 0.32
C LYS A 147 4.74 1.45 -0.27
N HIS A 148 4.19 2.61 -0.63
CA HIS A 148 4.95 3.73 -1.19
C HIS A 148 6.01 4.24 -0.20
N LEU A 149 5.65 4.45 1.07
CA LEU A 149 6.58 4.92 2.10
C LEU A 149 7.73 3.93 2.37
N LEU A 150 7.44 2.62 2.31
CA LEU A 150 8.42 1.57 2.59
C LEU A 150 9.32 1.26 1.39
N MET A 151 8.77 1.35 0.17
CA MET A 151 9.50 1.07 -1.07
C MET A 151 10.02 2.33 -1.77
N GLY A 152 9.60 3.51 -1.31
CA GLY A 152 9.90 4.80 -1.91
C GLY A 152 11.37 5.19 -1.86
N ASN A 153 11.74 6.08 -2.75
CA ASN A 153 13.10 6.49 -3.10
C ASN A 153 13.87 7.05 -1.88
N PRO A 154 15.11 6.59 -1.60
CA PRO A 154 15.93 7.08 -0.49
C PRO A 154 16.40 8.55 -0.62
N LYS A 155 16.12 9.23 -1.71
CA LYS A 155 16.40 10.67 -1.88
C LYS A 155 15.26 11.50 -1.33
N LYS A 156 15.08 11.47 0.00
CA LYS A 156 14.12 12.31 0.72
C LYS A 156 14.43 13.78 0.51
N LYS A 157 13.60 14.47 -0.27
CA LYS A 157 13.61 15.92 -0.34
C LYS A 157 12.66 16.46 0.73
N ARG A 158 13.11 17.46 1.49
CA ARG A 158 12.27 18.14 2.49
C ARG A 158 11.83 19.48 1.96
N LEU A 159 10.56 19.76 2.11
CA LEU A 159 9.98 21.08 1.92
C LEU A 159 10.00 21.82 3.27
N CYS A 160 10.48 23.06 3.26
CA CYS A 160 10.54 23.88 4.48
C CYS A 160 9.61 25.07 4.30
N PHE A 161 8.62 25.24 5.18
CA PHE A 161 7.65 26.33 5.09
C PHE A 161 7.19 26.82 6.47
N LEU A 162 6.57 28.00 6.49
CA LEU A 162 5.99 28.55 7.70
C LEU A 162 4.51 28.17 7.83
N HIS A 163 4.15 27.65 9.00
CA HIS A 163 2.78 27.39 9.41
C HIS A 163 2.51 28.15 10.72
N GLY A 164 1.87 29.31 10.60
CA GLY A 164 1.80 30.26 11.71
C GLY A 164 3.20 30.71 12.14
N ASN A 165 3.52 30.53 13.41
CA ASN A 165 4.84 30.88 13.99
C ASN A 165 5.83 29.69 14.01
N LYS A 166 5.50 28.58 13.35
CA LYS A 166 6.33 27.37 13.34
C LYS A 166 6.92 27.14 11.95
N THR A 167 8.19 26.80 11.90
CA THR A 167 8.81 26.26 10.69
C THR A 167 8.57 24.77 10.63
N ILE A 168 7.94 24.29 9.56
CA ILE A 168 7.67 22.88 9.31
C ILE A 168 8.70 22.34 8.30
N TYR A 169 9.28 21.20 8.61
CA TYR A 169 10.17 20.43 7.73
C TYR A 169 9.45 19.18 7.29
N LEU A 170 8.74 19.26 6.18
CA LEU A 170 7.90 18.20 5.64
C LEU A 170 8.70 17.31 4.69
N ASP A 171 8.65 15.99 4.91
CA ASP A 171 9.10 15.02 3.90
C ASP A 171 8.12 15.05 2.72
N THR A 172 8.61 15.33 1.51
CA THR A 172 7.74 15.45 0.33
C THR A 172 7.01 14.14 -0.01
N SER A 173 7.51 12.99 0.45
CA SER A 173 6.81 11.71 0.32
C SER A 173 5.53 11.61 1.17
N MET A 174 5.32 12.51 2.14
CA MET A 174 4.09 12.58 2.91
C MET A 174 3.01 13.45 2.26
N LEU A 175 3.37 14.19 1.20
CA LEU A 175 2.51 15.19 0.58
C LEU A 175 1.74 14.57 -0.60
N LEU A 176 0.41 14.49 -0.51
CA LEU A 176 -0.46 13.96 -1.56
C LEU A 176 -0.71 14.97 -2.67
N TYR A 177 -1.11 16.18 -2.28
CA TYR A 177 -1.37 17.26 -3.19
C TYR A 177 -1.34 18.61 -2.48
N ILE A 178 -1.21 19.67 -3.26
CA ILE A 178 -1.26 21.06 -2.79
C ILE A 178 -2.42 21.76 -3.46
N GLU A 179 -3.20 22.47 -2.66
CA GLU A 179 -4.29 23.32 -3.10
C GLU A 179 -3.93 24.79 -2.89
N GLY A 180 -3.95 25.59 -3.96
CA GLY A 180 -3.74 27.02 -3.91
C GLY A 180 -5.02 27.75 -3.47
N ASN A 181 -4.92 28.57 -2.43
CA ASN A 181 -6.01 29.39 -1.92
C ASN A 181 -5.57 30.86 -1.86
N ARG A 182 -5.79 31.59 -2.95
CA ARG A 182 -5.40 33.03 -3.12
C ARG A 182 -3.91 33.25 -2.83
N HIS A 183 -3.56 33.73 -1.63
CA HIS A 183 -2.20 34.05 -1.20
C HIS A 183 -1.57 32.99 -0.29
N THR A 184 -2.26 31.89 -0.08
CA THR A 184 -1.82 30.77 0.75
C THR A 184 -1.97 29.47 0.00
N SER A 185 -1.34 28.42 0.50
CA SER A 185 -1.50 27.07 -0.02
C SER A 185 -1.84 26.11 1.11
N LEU A 186 -2.69 25.13 0.82
CA LEU A 186 -2.99 24.02 1.70
C LEU A 186 -2.19 22.79 1.23
N LEU A 187 -1.33 22.28 2.09
CA LEU A 187 -0.53 21.08 1.85
C LEU A 187 -1.25 19.91 2.48
N HIS A 188 -1.88 19.08 1.64
CA HIS A 188 -2.61 17.89 2.06
C HIS A 188 -1.67 16.71 2.13
N CYS A 189 -1.32 16.31 3.33
CA CYS A 189 -0.44 15.17 3.62
C CYS A 189 -1.25 13.92 3.96
N ILE A 190 -0.58 12.80 4.03
CA ILE A 190 -1.16 11.50 4.39
C ILE A 190 -1.85 11.56 5.77
N ASP A 191 -1.23 12.25 6.71
CA ASP A 191 -1.63 12.27 8.12
C ASP A 191 -2.24 13.61 8.57
N ASN A 192 -2.01 14.70 7.82
CA ASN A 192 -2.43 16.03 8.24
C ASN A 192 -2.54 17.00 7.06
N THR A 193 -3.13 18.19 7.31
CA THR A 193 -3.15 19.30 6.36
C THR A 193 -2.50 20.52 6.99
N TYR A 194 -1.55 21.13 6.28
CA TYR A 194 -0.86 22.33 6.71
C TYR A 194 -1.25 23.52 5.84
N THR A 195 -1.42 24.70 6.47
CA THR A 195 -1.55 25.98 5.74
C THR A 195 -0.16 26.60 5.62
N CYS A 196 0.22 26.97 4.39
CA CYS A 196 1.47 27.65 4.06
C CYS A 196 1.20 29.04 3.52
N THR A 197 2.03 30.02 3.88
CA THR A 197 1.94 31.38 3.35
C THR A 197 2.53 31.56 1.96
N GLN A 198 3.27 30.55 1.48
CA GLN A 198 3.79 30.53 0.12
C GLN A 198 2.68 30.27 -0.90
N SER A 199 2.78 30.93 -2.05
CA SER A 199 1.90 30.69 -3.17
C SER A 199 2.18 29.35 -3.83
N LEU A 200 1.22 28.86 -4.61
CA LEU A 200 1.38 27.62 -5.37
C LEU A 200 2.57 27.67 -6.36
N GLN A 201 2.87 28.85 -6.90
CA GLN A 201 3.98 29.05 -7.82
C GLN A 201 5.34 28.94 -7.13
N GLU A 202 5.49 29.56 -5.95
CA GLU A 202 6.71 29.46 -5.14
C GLU A 202 6.97 28.03 -4.71
N LEU A 203 5.95 27.33 -4.21
CA LEU A 203 6.06 25.93 -3.82
C LEU A 203 6.46 25.02 -5.00
N LYS A 204 5.92 25.30 -6.20
CA LYS A 204 6.25 24.53 -7.40
C LYS A 204 7.74 24.53 -7.74
N GLU A 205 8.43 25.64 -7.49
CA GLU A 205 9.87 25.77 -7.76
C GLU A 205 10.72 24.97 -6.77
N GLU A 206 10.20 24.72 -5.58
CA GLU A 206 10.88 23.96 -4.53
C GLU A 206 10.61 22.46 -4.58
N LEU A 207 9.52 22.04 -5.25
CA LEU A 207 9.11 20.63 -5.31
C LEU A 207 9.98 19.82 -6.26
N PRO A 208 10.16 18.50 -5.97
CA PRO A 208 10.85 17.59 -6.88
C PRO A 208 10.01 17.25 -8.13
N ASP A 209 10.67 16.57 -9.10
CA ASP A 209 10.08 16.17 -10.40
C ASP A 209 8.87 15.24 -10.27
N ASP A 210 8.63 14.68 -9.09
CA ASP A 210 7.51 13.77 -8.80
C ASP A 210 6.18 14.52 -8.61
N PHE A 211 6.25 15.87 -8.63
CA PHE A 211 5.06 16.72 -8.52
C PHE A 211 4.69 17.32 -9.86
N TYR A 212 3.39 17.33 -10.14
CA TYR A 212 2.85 17.87 -11.39
C TYR A 212 1.69 18.84 -11.13
N GLN A 213 1.79 20.06 -11.72
CA GLN A 213 0.71 21.03 -11.64
C GLN A 213 -0.40 20.69 -12.65
N ILE A 214 -1.44 20.03 -12.17
CA ILE A 214 -2.55 19.51 -12.95
C ILE A 214 -3.63 20.57 -13.24
N HIS A 215 -3.74 21.57 -12.36
CA HIS A 215 -4.70 22.66 -12.45
C HIS A 215 -4.06 23.97 -11.98
N ARG A 216 -4.64 25.13 -12.34
CA ARG A 216 -4.15 26.43 -11.85
C ARG A 216 -4.07 26.52 -10.32
N SER A 217 -4.88 25.73 -9.62
CA SER A 217 -4.98 25.70 -8.16
C SER A 217 -4.52 24.39 -7.54
N TYR A 218 -4.04 23.41 -8.32
CA TYR A 218 -3.65 22.13 -7.78
C TYR A 218 -2.32 21.62 -8.33
N ILE A 219 -1.47 21.16 -7.42
CA ILE A 219 -0.26 20.35 -7.72
C ILE A 219 -0.45 19.01 -7.05
N ILE A 220 -0.25 17.90 -7.76
CA ILE A 220 -0.37 16.54 -7.25
C ILE A 220 1.00 15.89 -7.17
N HIS A 221 1.17 14.95 -6.23
CA HIS A 221 2.28 14.01 -6.23
C HIS A 221 1.92 12.84 -7.15
N VAL A 222 2.68 12.63 -8.21
CA VAL A 222 2.33 11.68 -9.28
C VAL A 222 2.36 10.24 -8.82
N ASP A 223 3.19 9.89 -7.83
CA ASP A 223 3.27 8.54 -7.31
C ASP A 223 1.99 8.10 -6.55
N TYR A 224 1.15 9.07 -6.16
CA TYR A 224 -0.15 8.81 -5.53
C TYR A 224 -1.33 8.85 -6.50
N LEU A 225 -1.04 9.00 -7.81
CA LEU A 225 -2.06 8.98 -8.86
C LEU A 225 -2.56 7.55 -9.11
N VAL A 226 -3.86 7.34 -9.02
CA VAL A 226 -4.53 6.05 -9.26
C VAL A 226 -5.07 5.99 -10.68
N SER A 227 -5.80 7.04 -11.09
CA SER A 227 -6.46 7.05 -12.40
C SER A 227 -6.63 8.47 -12.96
N VAL A 228 -6.79 8.57 -14.29
CA VAL A 228 -7.17 9.80 -14.99
C VAL A 228 -8.33 9.49 -15.91
N CYS A 229 -9.50 9.99 -15.56
CA CYS A 229 -10.75 9.75 -16.32
C CYS A 229 -11.68 10.97 -16.21
N CYS A 230 -12.47 11.21 -17.24
CA CYS A 230 -13.61 12.15 -17.19
C CYS A 230 -13.25 13.56 -16.70
N TYR A 231 -12.08 14.09 -17.11
CA TYR A 231 -11.55 15.39 -16.69
C TYR A 231 -11.21 15.50 -15.21
N GLU A 232 -10.93 14.36 -14.57
CA GLU A 232 -10.50 14.28 -13.18
C GLU A 232 -9.28 13.35 -13.06
N ALA A 233 -8.45 13.62 -12.07
CA ALA A 233 -7.40 12.74 -11.60
C ALA A 233 -7.80 12.21 -10.22
N GLU A 234 -7.83 10.91 -10.08
CA GLU A 234 -8.07 10.25 -8.81
C GLU A 234 -6.72 9.92 -8.15
N LEU A 235 -6.54 10.40 -6.93
CA LEU A 235 -5.43 10.03 -6.07
C LEU A 235 -5.86 8.91 -5.12
N ILE A 236 -4.87 8.27 -4.49
CA ILE A 236 -5.12 7.32 -3.40
C ILE A 236 -6.03 7.97 -2.35
N GLY A 237 -6.90 7.14 -1.73
CA GLY A 237 -7.91 7.65 -0.79
C GLY A 237 -9.19 8.14 -1.46
N GLY A 238 -9.34 7.97 -2.79
CA GLY A 238 -10.53 8.41 -3.52
C GLY A 238 -10.62 9.93 -3.68
N ILE A 239 -9.50 10.64 -3.51
CA ILE A 239 -9.41 12.09 -3.69
C ILE A 239 -9.46 12.40 -5.18
N THR A 240 -10.39 13.24 -5.61
CA THR A 240 -10.53 13.65 -7.01
C THR A 240 -10.08 15.09 -7.21
N ILE A 241 -9.20 15.31 -8.17
CA ILE A 241 -8.67 16.63 -8.54
C ILE A 241 -9.10 16.97 -9.98
N PRO A 242 -9.74 18.12 -10.22
CA PRO A 242 -10.24 18.47 -11.53
C PRO A 242 -9.13 18.79 -12.53
N ILE A 243 -9.29 18.35 -13.76
CA ILE A 243 -8.41 18.68 -14.90
C ILE A 243 -9.17 19.59 -15.87
N PRO A 244 -8.61 20.77 -16.22
CA PRO A 244 -9.24 21.65 -17.21
C PRO A 244 -9.44 20.95 -18.55
N ALA A 245 -10.64 21.05 -19.14
CA ALA A 245 -11.00 20.35 -20.37
C ALA A 245 -10.02 20.66 -21.54
N ASN A 246 -9.58 21.92 -21.66
CA ASN A 246 -8.63 22.35 -22.68
C ASN A 246 -7.20 21.80 -22.48
N LYS A 247 -6.85 21.32 -21.29
CA LYS A 247 -5.54 20.76 -20.97
C LYS A 247 -5.56 19.24 -20.77
N TYR A 248 -6.73 18.60 -20.81
CA TYR A 248 -6.89 17.20 -20.45
C TYR A 248 -5.95 16.25 -21.19
N ARG A 249 -5.85 16.37 -22.53
CA ARG A 249 -4.96 15.53 -23.34
C ARG A 249 -3.49 15.72 -22.96
N GLN A 250 -3.08 16.99 -22.78
CA GLN A 250 -1.70 17.32 -22.41
C GLN A 250 -1.34 16.74 -21.04
N VAL A 251 -2.20 16.98 -20.04
CA VAL A 251 -2.03 16.46 -18.67
C VAL A 251 -1.88 14.95 -18.68
N LYS A 252 -2.77 14.23 -19.38
CA LYS A 252 -2.71 12.77 -19.48
C LYS A 252 -1.37 12.29 -20.05
N THR A 253 -0.92 12.89 -21.14
CA THR A 253 0.36 12.54 -21.78
C THR A 253 1.56 12.82 -20.86
N ASP A 254 1.54 13.93 -20.14
CA ASP A 254 2.65 14.32 -19.26
C ASP A 254 2.71 13.40 -18.04
N LEU A 255 1.58 13.06 -17.44
CA LEU A 255 1.51 12.12 -16.32
C LEU A 255 1.99 10.72 -16.72
N GLU A 256 1.62 10.23 -17.90
CA GLU A 256 2.12 8.95 -18.44
C GLU A 256 3.65 8.96 -18.58
N LYS A 257 4.24 10.07 -19.05
CA LYS A 257 5.71 10.20 -19.18
C LYS A 257 6.41 10.20 -17.83
N ILE A 258 5.87 10.92 -16.83
CA ILE A 258 6.45 11.00 -15.49
C ILE A 258 6.38 9.62 -14.82
N SER A 259 5.22 8.96 -14.86
CA SER A 259 5.03 7.62 -14.30
C SER A 259 5.99 6.60 -14.91
N ASN A 260 6.16 6.62 -16.24
CA ASN A 260 7.11 5.73 -16.94
C ASN A 260 8.59 6.03 -16.59
N LYS A 261 8.94 7.29 -16.34
CA LYS A 261 10.29 7.68 -15.90
C LYS A 261 10.57 7.18 -14.48
N ASN A 262 9.58 7.25 -13.60
CA ASN A 262 9.69 6.76 -12.22
C ASN A 262 9.83 5.23 -12.17
N LEU A 263 9.06 4.49 -12.96
CA LEU A 263 9.18 3.03 -13.08
C LEU A 263 10.57 2.58 -13.55
N LYS A 264 11.26 3.35 -14.39
CA LYS A 264 12.64 3.05 -14.83
C LYS A 264 13.68 3.35 -13.76
N LYS A 265 13.48 4.39 -12.93
CA LYS A 265 14.38 4.73 -11.81
C LYS A 265 14.34 3.68 -10.68
N HIS A 266 13.22 2.99 -10.49
CA HIS A 266 13.06 1.93 -9.50
C HIS A 266 13.66 0.57 -9.92
N LYS A 267 14.07 0.43 -11.19
CA LYS A 267 14.71 -0.80 -11.73
C LYS A 267 16.26 -0.75 -11.75
N GLN A 268 16.87 0.34 -11.35
CA GLN A 268 18.32 0.50 -11.16
C GLN A 268 18.66 0.55 -9.66
#